data_9e58722cc14dc78cdece8f2a4f12c107
#
_entry.id   9e58722cc14dc78cdece8f2a4f12c107
#
_cell.length_a   1.000
_cell.length_b   1.000
_cell.length_c   1.000
_cell.angle_alpha   90.00
_cell.angle_beta   90.00
_cell.angle_gamma   90.00
#
_symmetry.space_group_name_H-M   'P 1'
#
loop_
_entity.id
_entity.type
_entity.pdbx_description
1 polymer ?
#
loop_
_entity_poly.entity_id
_entity_poly.type
_entity_poly.pdbx_seq_one_letter_code
_entity_poly.pdbx_strand_id
1 'polypeptide(L)'
;MATYTSIEALISKMKVQITTKNDQTVKALLRIYANQTNYEKQSKNTIYRNHVGFIPQDAKFLSSMANFKIKNGFLTEKQIKLIKPMIAKYAGQLVRCSIEEGKIRKVGKNYIY
;
A
#
# COMPACT_ATOMS: atom_id res chain seq x y z
N MET A 1 -11.62 12.10 -13.81
CA MET A 1 -10.32 11.41 -13.85
C MET A 1 -9.19 12.42 -13.81
N ALA A 2 -8.16 12.13 -13.03
CA ALA A 2 -7.00 13.01 -12.94
C ALA A 2 -5.88 12.50 -13.86
N THR A 3 -5.17 13.42 -14.48
CA THR A 3 -4.02 13.11 -15.33
C THR A 3 -2.74 13.55 -14.61
N TYR A 4 -1.76 12.68 -14.57
CA TYR A 4 -0.47 12.94 -13.92
C TYR A 4 0.64 12.80 -14.94
N THR A 5 1.60 13.72 -14.89
CA THR A 5 2.69 13.78 -15.88
C THR A 5 3.87 12.88 -15.53
N SER A 6 3.91 12.35 -14.30
CA SER A 6 4.99 11.48 -13.89
C SER A 6 4.52 10.50 -12.81
N ILE A 7 5.26 9.42 -12.64
CA ILE A 7 5.00 8.45 -11.59
C ILE A 7 5.25 9.06 -10.21
N GLU A 8 6.18 9.98 -10.09
CA GLU A 8 6.47 10.69 -8.84
C GLU A 8 5.27 11.52 -8.40
N ALA A 9 4.57 12.14 -9.35
CA ALA A 9 3.34 12.90 -9.05
C ALA A 9 2.25 11.98 -8.51
N LEU A 10 2.10 10.78 -9.08
CA LEU A 10 1.16 9.78 -8.59
C LEU A 10 1.52 9.32 -7.18
N ILE A 11 2.79 9.05 -6.93
CA ILE A 11 3.26 8.61 -5.61
C ILE A 11 3.00 9.70 -4.57
N SER A 12 3.27 10.95 -4.89
CA SER A 12 3.01 12.09 -4.01
C SER A 12 1.53 12.21 -3.69
N LYS A 13 0.66 12.06 -4.69
CA LYS A 13 -0.79 12.10 -4.51
C LYS A 13 -1.25 10.96 -3.61
N MET A 14 -0.73 9.76 -3.81
CA MET A 14 -1.05 8.61 -3.00
C MET A 14 -0.64 8.83 -1.54
N LYS A 15 0.55 9.38 -1.30
CA LYS A 15 1.01 9.73 0.06
C LYS A 15 0.06 10.69 0.74
N VAL A 16 -0.38 11.73 0.04
CA VAL A 16 -1.32 12.72 0.57
C VAL A 16 -2.63 12.04 0.97
N GLN A 17 -3.16 11.18 0.12
CA GLN A 17 -4.39 10.46 0.43
C GLN A 17 -4.24 9.56 1.66
N ILE A 18 -3.14 8.82 1.75
CA ILE A 18 -2.87 7.93 2.87
C ILE A 18 -2.73 8.71 4.17
N THR A 19 -2.07 9.87 4.15
CA THR A 19 -1.78 10.62 5.36
C THR A 19 -2.90 11.56 5.79
N THR A 20 -3.86 11.85 4.91
CA THR A 20 -4.98 12.75 5.22
C THR A 20 -6.31 12.04 5.48
N LYS A 21 -6.44 10.79 5.02
CA LYS A 21 -7.70 10.05 5.17
C LYS A 21 -7.46 8.71 5.85
N ASN A 22 -8.07 8.51 7.01
CA ASN A 22 -7.89 7.29 7.80
C ASN A 22 -8.32 6.04 7.04
N ASP A 23 -9.42 6.09 6.30
CA ASP A 23 -9.89 4.96 5.52
C ASP A 23 -8.89 4.56 4.42
N GLN A 24 -8.20 5.52 3.83
CA GLN A 24 -7.16 5.25 2.84
C GLN A 24 -5.94 4.61 3.49
N THR A 25 -5.58 5.02 4.71
CA THR A 25 -4.51 4.39 5.47
C THR A 25 -4.81 2.90 5.69
N VAL A 26 -6.00 2.59 6.13
CA VAL A 26 -6.43 1.22 6.43
C VAL A 26 -6.49 0.37 5.15
N LYS A 27 -7.05 0.91 4.08
CA LYS A 27 -7.10 0.21 2.79
C LYS A 27 -5.71 -0.10 2.27
N ALA A 28 -4.79 0.85 2.39
CA ALA A 28 -3.40 0.67 1.96
C ALA A 28 -2.73 -0.44 2.77
N LEU A 29 -2.92 -0.44 4.09
CA LEU A 29 -2.40 -1.50 4.96
C LEU A 29 -2.87 -2.88 4.51
N LEU A 30 -4.17 -3.04 4.29
CA LEU A 30 -4.75 -4.31 3.90
C LEU A 30 -4.29 -4.76 2.52
N ARG A 31 -4.13 -3.81 1.60
CA ARG A 31 -3.64 -4.12 0.25
C ARG A 31 -2.21 -4.65 0.28
N ILE A 32 -1.33 -4.01 1.04
CA ILE A 32 0.06 -4.43 1.15
C ILE A 32 0.15 -5.79 1.86
N TYR A 33 -0.68 -5.98 2.88
CA TYR A 33 -0.75 -7.25 3.58
C TYR A 33 -1.20 -8.39 2.64
N ALA A 34 -2.19 -8.13 1.79
CA ALA A 34 -2.64 -9.11 0.80
C ALA A 34 -1.52 -9.45 -0.20
N ASN A 35 -0.76 -8.44 -0.64
CA ASN A 35 0.39 -8.66 -1.52
C ASN A 35 1.43 -9.56 -0.86
N GLN A 36 1.73 -9.30 0.41
CA GLN A 36 2.71 -10.09 1.16
C GLN A 36 2.27 -11.54 1.32
N THR A 37 1.04 -11.78 1.74
CA THR A 37 0.54 -13.13 1.96
C THR A 37 0.44 -13.92 0.66
N ASN A 38 0.03 -13.29 -0.43
CA ASN A 38 -0.01 -13.94 -1.73
C ASN A 38 1.39 -14.32 -2.20
N TYR A 39 2.35 -13.42 -2.02
CA TYR A 39 3.73 -13.68 -2.38
C TYR A 39 4.31 -14.84 -1.57
N GLU A 40 4.07 -14.87 -0.26
CA GLU A 40 4.53 -15.94 0.61
C GLU A 40 3.94 -17.29 0.23
N LYS A 41 2.68 -17.33 -0.18
CA LYS A 41 2.02 -18.55 -0.62
C LYS A 41 2.56 -19.09 -1.93
N GLN A 42 2.92 -18.20 -2.86
CA GLN A 42 3.45 -18.57 -4.17
C GLN A 42 4.92 -18.95 -4.12
N SER A 43 5.66 -18.30 -3.26
CA SER A 43 7.09 -18.50 -3.11
C SER A 43 7.33 -19.07 -1.71
N LYS A 44 7.68 -20.35 -1.63
CA LYS A 44 8.00 -20.98 -0.34
C LYS A 44 9.28 -20.45 0.28
N ASN A 45 10.04 -19.65 -0.48
CA ASN A 45 11.24 -18.99 0.00
C ASN A 45 10.96 -17.51 0.15
N THR A 46 11.01 -17.02 1.35
CA THR A 46 10.70 -15.63 1.71
C THR A 46 11.80 -14.65 1.33
N ILE A 47 12.27 -14.69 0.10
CA ILE A 47 13.26 -13.72 -0.35
C ILE A 47 12.54 -12.64 -1.14
N TYR A 48 12.41 -11.47 -0.55
CA TYR A 48 11.74 -10.34 -1.16
C TYR A 48 12.72 -9.54 -1.96
N ARG A 49 12.59 -9.56 -3.28
CA ARG A 49 13.44 -8.77 -4.15
C ARG A 49 12.67 -7.73 -4.94
N ASN A 50 11.35 -7.78 -4.89
CA ASN A 50 10.50 -6.99 -5.77
C ASN A 50 9.69 -5.93 -5.03
N HIS A 51 10.06 -5.59 -3.82
CA HIS A 51 9.35 -4.59 -3.03
C HIS A 51 7.85 -4.86 -2.92
N VAL A 52 7.48 -6.13 -2.76
CA VAL A 52 6.11 -6.56 -2.58
C VAL A 52 5.90 -6.92 -1.11
N GLY A 53 4.83 -6.36 -0.53
CA GLY A 53 4.54 -6.56 0.88
C GLY A 53 5.32 -5.60 1.78
N PHE A 54 5.39 -5.92 3.06
CA PHE A 54 6.09 -5.08 4.03
C PHE A 54 7.59 -5.33 4.01
N ILE A 55 8.38 -4.29 4.24
CA ILE A 55 9.82 -4.47 4.46
C ILE A 55 10.02 -5.28 5.76
N PRO A 56 11.10 -6.07 5.87
CA PRO A 56 11.26 -7.00 7.00
C PRO A 56 11.11 -6.37 8.38
N GLN A 57 11.63 -5.17 8.58
CA GLN A 57 11.57 -4.50 9.88
C GLN A 57 10.17 -4.07 10.28
N ASP A 58 9.26 -3.86 9.32
CA ASP A 58 7.88 -3.46 9.56
C ASP A 58 6.92 -4.64 9.57
N ALA A 59 7.32 -5.75 8.99
CA ALA A 59 6.41 -6.86 8.67
C ALA A 59 5.64 -7.39 9.87
N LYS A 60 6.31 -7.60 10.99
CA LYS A 60 5.67 -8.14 12.19
C LYS A 60 4.59 -7.21 12.72
N PHE A 61 4.93 -5.93 12.85
CA PHE A 61 4.00 -4.94 13.41
C PHE A 61 2.82 -4.68 12.48
N LEU A 62 3.11 -4.40 11.21
CA LEU A 62 2.06 -4.09 10.24
C LEU A 62 1.16 -5.29 9.95
N SER A 63 1.71 -6.49 9.93
CA SER A 63 0.91 -7.71 9.80
C SER A 63 -0.02 -7.89 10.98
N SER A 64 0.44 -7.60 12.20
CA SER A 64 -0.42 -7.69 13.39
C SER A 64 -1.54 -6.65 13.33
N MET A 65 -1.28 -5.46 12.81
CA MET A 65 -2.31 -4.43 12.62
C MET A 65 -3.34 -4.86 11.57
N ALA A 66 -2.90 -5.43 10.46
CA ALA A 66 -3.78 -5.95 9.43
C ALA A 66 -4.68 -7.06 9.98
N ASN A 67 -4.09 -8.00 10.72
CA ASN A 67 -4.85 -9.08 11.36
C ASN A 67 -5.86 -8.56 12.36
N PHE A 68 -5.50 -7.54 13.14
CA PHE A 68 -6.43 -6.91 14.07
C PHE A 68 -7.64 -6.35 13.32
N LYS A 69 -7.42 -5.65 12.21
CA LYS A 69 -8.50 -5.10 11.39
C LYS A 69 -9.39 -6.22 10.84
N ILE A 70 -8.80 -7.29 10.33
CA ILE A 70 -9.54 -8.41 9.76
C ILE A 70 -10.39 -9.09 10.83
N LYS A 71 -9.81 -9.31 12.01
CA LYS A 71 -10.49 -10.00 13.11
C LYS A 71 -11.59 -9.16 13.74
N ASN A 72 -11.36 -7.87 13.93
CA ASN A 72 -12.24 -7.01 14.70
C ASN A 72 -13.11 -6.08 13.85
N GLY A 73 -12.81 -5.95 12.56
CA GLY A 73 -13.56 -5.11 11.62
C GLY A 73 -13.15 -3.65 11.60
N PHE A 74 -12.23 -3.23 12.48
CA PHE A 74 -11.81 -1.84 12.56
C PHE A 74 -10.40 -1.71 13.15
N LEU A 75 -9.81 -0.53 12.99
CA LEU A 75 -8.62 -0.10 13.75
C LEU A 75 -8.98 1.13 14.56
N THR A 76 -8.42 1.25 15.75
CA THR A 76 -8.61 2.44 16.59
C THR A 76 -7.88 3.63 15.99
N GLU A 77 -8.29 4.84 16.37
CA GLU A 77 -7.60 6.06 15.91
C GLU A 77 -6.13 6.06 16.29
N LYS A 78 -5.78 5.57 17.47
CA LYS A 78 -4.39 5.45 17.91
C LYS A 78 -3.59 4.52 17.02
N GLN A 79 -4.18 3.39 16.64
CA GLN A 79 -3.53 2.41 15.76
C GLN A 79 -3.32 3.02 14.38
N ILE A 80 -4.33 3.68 13.83
CA ILE A 80 -4.23 4.33 12.52
C ILE A 80 -3.16 5.41 12.55
N LYS A 81 -3.12 6.21 13.62
CA LYS A 81 -2.13 7.27 13.77
C LYS A 81 -0.70 6.72 13.80
N LEU A 82 -0.49 5.56 14.44
CA LEU A 82 0.82 4.92 14.50
C LEU A 82 1.26 4.38 13.14
N ILE A 83 0.36 3.76 12.39
CA ILE A 83 0.73 3.14 11.12
C ILE A 83 0.78 4.14 9.96
N LYS A 84 0.11 5.26 10.07
CA LYS A 84 -0.01 6.24 8.98
C LYS A 84 1.34 6.64 8.36
N PRO A 85 2.34 7.10 9.15
CA PRO A 85 3.65 7.42 8.57
C PRO A 85 4.39 6.19 8.03
N MET A 86 4.14 5.02 8.60
CA MET A 86 4.74 3.79 8.11
C MET A 86 4.16 3.40 6.75
N ILE A 87 2.83 3.46 6.62
CA ILE A 87 2.14 3.11 5.38
C ILE A 87 2.47 4.08 4.25
N ALA A 88 2.70 5.35 4.56
CA ALA A 88 3.08 6.34 3.55
C ALA A 88 4.33 5.93 2.76
N LYS A 89 5.25 5.19 3.37
CA LYS A 89 6.45 4.70 2.70
C LYS A 89 6.13 3.73 1.54
N TYR A 90 4.96 3.11 1.58
CA TYR A 90 4.56 2.11 0.59
C TYR A 90 3.75 2.69 -0.56
N ALA A 91 3.65 4.01 -0.65
CA ALA A 91 2.90 4.68 -1.72
C ALA A 91 3.40 4.26 -3.11
N GLY A 92 4.72 4.13 -3.28
CA GLY A 92 5.29 3.67 -4.54
C GLY A 92 4.85 2.27 -4.92
N GLN A 93 4.81 1.34 -3.95
CA GLN A 93 4.32 -0.02 -4.18
C GLN A 93 2.85 -0.02 -4.59
N LEU A 94 2.03 0.80 -3.91
CA LEU A 94 0.60 0.90 -4.19
C LEU A 94 0.34 1.45 -5.60
N VAL A 95 1.11 2.45 -6.02
CA VAL A 95 1.01 3.01 -7.38
C VAL A 95 1.36 1.93 -8.41
N ARG A 96 2.44 1.20 -8.20
CA ARG A 96 2.84 0.11 -9.10
C ARG A 96 1.77 -0.98 -9.20
N CYS A 97 1.19 -1.36 -8.07
CA CYS A 97 0.09 -2.33 -8.05
C CYS A 97 -1.11 -1.83 -8.84
N SER A 98 -1.46 -0.55 -8.71
CA SER A 98 -2.58 0.04 -9.43
C SER A 98 -2.34 0.06 -10.93
N ILE A 99 -1.10 0.30 -11.37
CA ILE A 99 -0.74 0.24 -12.78
C ILE A 99 -0.87 -1.18 -13.31
N GLU A 100 -0.35 -2.16 -12.59
CA GLU A 100 -0.42 -3.58 -12.98
C GLU A 100 -1.86 -4.08 -13.05
N GLU A 101 -2.73 -3.59 -12.18
CA GLU A 101 -4.13 -3.97 -12.17
C GLU A 101 -4.99 -3.20 -13.17
N GLY A 102 -4.40 -2.27 -13.90
CA GLY A 102 -5.11 -1.46 -14.88
C GLY A 102 -5.95 -0.33 -14.31
N LYS A 103 -5.85 -0.07 -13.02
CA LYS A 103 -6.55 1.06 -12.37
C LYS A 103 -5.94 2.40 -12.75
N ILE A 104 -4.64 2.41 -13.03
CA ILE A 104 -3.92 3.55 -13.56
C ILE A 104 -3.42 3.17 -14.93
N ARG A 105 -3.75 3.96 -15.94
CA ARG A 105 -3.33 3.71 -17.33
C ARG A 105 -2.28 4.72 -17.74
N LYS A 106 -1.28 4.23 -18.46
CA LYS A 106 -0.27 5.08 -19.06
C LYS A 106 -0.68 5.41 -20.50
N VAL A 107 -0.81 6.68 -20.80
CA VAL A 107 -1.15 7.17 -22.15
C VAL A 107 -0.05 8.14 -22.57
N GLY A 108 0.84 7.67 -23.46
CA GLY A 108 2.02 8.45 -23.83
C GLY A 108 2.94 8.67 -22.64
N LYS A 109 3.16 9.93 -22.26
CA LYS A 109 3.96 10.29 -21.09
C LYS A 109 3.12 10.53 -19.83
N ASN A 110 1.79 10.40 -19.94
CA ASN A 110 0.88 10.72 -18.86
C ASN A 110 0.30 9.46 -18.23
N TYR A 111 -0.14 9.60 -16.97
CA TYR A 111 -0.83 8.56 -16.23
C TYR A 111 -2.24 9.03 -15.92
N ILE A 112 -3.23 8.19 -16.19
CA ILE A 112 -4.64 8.49 -15.96
C ILE A 112 -5.13 7.59 -14.85
N TYR A 113 -5.62 8.22 -13.81
CA TYR A 113 -6.12 7.53 -12.61
C TYR A 113 -7.63 7.51 -12.64
#